data_383ded30d90ed02edc6795fbfaf6638a
#
_entry.id   383ded30d90ed02edc6795fbfaf6638a
#
_cell.length_a   1.000
_cell.length_b   1.000
_cell.length_c   1.000
_cell.angle_alpha   90.00
_cell.angle_beta   90.00
_cell.angle_gamma   90.00
#
_symmetry.space_group_name_H-M   'P 1'
#
loop_
_entity.id
_entity.type
_entity.pdbx_description
1 polymer ?
#
loop_
_entity_poly.entity_id
_entity_poly.type
_entity_poly.pdbx_seq_one_letter_code
_entity_poly.pdbx_strand_id
1 'polypeptide(L)'
;MAKKIMKVIKVQARGGQANPAPPLGPVLGQAGINIQQFCLQFNDKTKGQMGQVIPAEITIYEDRSFSFILKQPPAAFLILQKIGKEKGSGKPNKEKIGSIKMSQLKEVAKAKMPDLNTTDIDAATSMMAGTAKNMGLTIEDDLGAKKAA
;
A
#
# COMPACT_ATOMS: atom_id res chain seq x y z
N MET A 1 27.95 -14.65 6.80
CA MET A 1 28.36 -13.79 5.69
C MET A 1 27.13 -13.15 5.06
N ALA A 2 27.21 -11.87 4.76
CA ALA A 2 26.13 -11.19 4.07
C ALA A 2 26.03 -11.71 2.64
N LYS A 3 24.85 -12.19 2.23
CA LYS A 3 24.59 -12.59 0.86
C LYS A 3 24.55 -11.37 -0.04
N LYS A 4 25.15 -11.48 -1.20
CA LYS A 4 25.11 -10.39 -2.18
C LYS A 4 23.70 -10.23 -2.75
N ILE A 5 23.18 -9.02 -2.72
CA ILE A 5 21.86 -8.69 -3.26
C ILE A 5 21.98 -8.55 -4.77
N MET A 6 21.22 -9.36 -5.51
CA MET A 6 21.15 -9.26 -6.96
C MET A 6 20.11 -8.23 -7.40
N LYS A 7 18.93 -8.26 -6.79
CA LYS A 7 17.82 -7.38 -7.16
C LYS A 7 16.85 -7.21 -6.01
N VAL A 8 16.21 -6.04 -5.95
CA VAL A 8 15.08 -5.77 -5.03
C VAL A 8 13.85 -5.46 -5.87
N ILE A 9 12.74 -6.15 -5.58
CA ILE A 9 11.47 -5.97 -6.29
C ILE A 9 10.38 -5.64 -5.29
N LYS A 10 9.46 -4.77 -5.69
CA LYS A 10 8.26 -4.47 -4.91
C LYS A 10 7.04 -5.02 -5.64
N VAL A 11 6.23 -5.79 -4.93
CA VAL A 11 4.99 -6.35 -5.45
C VAL A 11 3.85 -6.09 -4.48
N GLN A 12 2.63 -6.14 -4.98
CA GLN A 12 1.43 -6.00 -4.17
C GLN A 12 0.53 -7.21 -4.42
N ALA A 13 0.03 -7.80 -3.34
CA ALA A 13 -0.89 -8.92 -3.41
C ALA A 13 -1.92 -8.82 -2.30
N ARG A 14 -3.06 -9.48 -2.49
CA ARG A 14 -4.08 -9.57 -1.45
C ARG A 14 -3.62 -10.55 -0.37
N GLY A 15 -3.77 -10.15 0.89
CA GLY A 15 -3.42 -10.98 2.03
C GLY A 15 -4.15 -12.30 2.02
N GLY A 16 -3.41 -13.40 2.23
CA GLY A 16 -3.95 -14.75 2.22
C GLY A 16 -4.38 -15.29 0.87
N GLN A 17 -4.25 -14.53 -0.22
CA GLN A 17 -4.73 -14.87 -1.56
C GLN A 17 -3.66 -14.71 -2.65
N ALA A 18 -2.39 -14.69 -2.29
CA ALA A 18 -1.32 -14.65 -3.28
C ALA A 18 -1.31 -15.96 -4.09
N ASN A 19 -1.25 -15.83 -5.40
CA ASN A 19 -1.20 -16.97 -6.31
C ASN A 19 -0.25 -16.68 -7.48
N PRO A 20 0.19 -17.70 -8.24
CA PRO A 20 1.08 -17.52 -9.37
C PRO A 20 0.49 -16.78 -10.58
N ALA A 21 -0.79 -16.46 -10.54
CA ALA A 21 -1.44 -15.73 -11.62
C ALA A 21 -0.94 -14.28 -11.74
N PRO A 22 -1.07 -13.62 -12.90
CA PRO A 22 -0.73 -12.21 -13.01
C PRO A 22 -1.41 -11.35 -11.92
N PRO A 23 -0.76 -10.34 -11.36
CA PRO A 23 0.54 -9.78 -11.80
C PRO A 23 1.79 -10.41 -11.16
N LEU A 24 1.65 -11.32 -10.21
CA LEU A 24 2.78 -11.89 -9.46
C LEU A 24 3.65 -12.83 -10.31
N GLY A 25 3.03 -13.73 -11.07
CA GLY A 25 3.73 -14.73 -11.86
C GLY A 25 4.82 -14.17 -12.75
N PRO A 26 4.50 -13.24 -13.67
CA PRO A 26 5.50 -12.66 -14.59
C PRO A 26 6.63 -11.92 -13.87
N VAL A 27 6.31 -11.15 -12.82
CA VAL A 27 7.31 -10.36 -12.08
C VAL A 27 8.29 -11.27 -11.32
N LEU A 28 7.76 -12.27 -10.62
CA LEU A 28 8.57 -13.21 -9.85
C LEU A 28 9.30 -14.20 -10.75
N GLY A 29 8.70 -14.58 -11.86
CA GLY A 29 9.32 -15.46 -12.86
C GLY A 29 10.55 -14.83 -13.51
N GLN A 30 10.47 -13.56 -13.88
CA GLN A 30 11.63 -12.81 -14.41
C GLN A 30 12.75 -12.66 -13.38
N ALA A 31 12.40 -12.67 -12.11
CA ALA A 31 13.37 -12.59 -11.02
C ALA A 31 14.07 -13.93 -10.74
N GLY A 32 13.55 -15.04 -11.28
CA GLY A 32 14.13 -16.37 -11.13
C GLY A 32 13.94 -17.00 -9.75
N ILE A 33 12.96 -16.54 -8.98
CA ILE A 33 12.62 -17.10 -7.65
C ILE A 33 11.47 -18.09 -7.75
N ASN A 34 11.35 -18.96 -6.73
CA ASN A 34 10.26 -19.92 -6.67
C ASN A 34 8.95 -19.21 -6.26
N ILE A 35 8.07 -19.03 -7.24
CA ILE A 35 6.79 -18.33 -7.08
C ILE A 35 5.89 -19.02 -6.04
N GLN A 36 5.81 -20.35 -6.09
CA GLN A 36 4.97 -21.11 -5.17
C GLN A 36 5.43 -20.95 -3.71
N GLN A 37 6.72 -21.02 -3.48
CA GLN A 37 7.31 -20.84 -2.15
C GLN A 37 7.03 -19.44 -1.61
N PHE A 38 7.16 -18.42 -2.44
CA PHE A 38 6.81 -17.04 -2.08
C PHE A 38 5.33 -16.92 -1.71
N CYS A 39 4.43 -17.45 -2.54
CA CYS A 39 3.00 -17.39 -2.28
C CYS A 39 2.62 -18.07 -0.97
N LEU A 40 3.18 -19.24 -0.69
CA LEU A 40 2.93 -19.94 0.58
C LEU A 40 3.37 -19.13 1.78
N GLN A 41 4.60 -18.63 1.77
CA GLN A 41 5.14 -17.81 2.87
C GLN A 41 4.38 -16.50 3.04
N PHE A 42 4.03 -15.85 1.94
CA PHE A 42 3.25 -14.61 1.95
C PHE A 42 1.86 -14.84 2.56
N ASN A 43 1.17 -15.88 2.09
CA ASN A 43 -0.16 -16.22 2.60
C ASN A 43 -0.12 -16.57 4.09
N ASP A 44 0.90 -17.31 4.54
CA ASP A 44 1.07 -17.63 5.96
C ASP A 44 1.26 -16.37 6.82
N LYS A 45 2.08 -15.44 6.36
CA LYS A 45 2.33 -14.19 7.11
C LYS A 45 1.16 -13.22 7.07
N THR A 46 0.29 -13.31 6.08
CA THR A 46 -0.83 -12.40 5.88
C THR A 46 -2.19 -12.97 6.23
N LYS A 47 -2.23 -14.13 6.88
CA LYS A 47 -3.50 -14.78 7.32
C LYS A 47 -4.40 -13.86 8.15
N GLY A 48 -3.82 -13.01 8.98
CA GLY A 48 -4.57 -12.06 9.81
C GLY A 48 -5.05 -10.81 9.07
N GLN A 49 -4.68 -10.64 7.80
CA GLN A 49 -4.96 -9.44 7.00
C GLN A 49 -5.62 -9.81 5.67
N MET A 50 -6.48 -10.80 5.69
CA MET A 50 -7.16 -11.27 4.49
C MET A 50 -8.02 -10.16 3.85
N GLY A 51 -7.98 -10.09 2.52
CA GLY A 51 -8.74 -9.10 1.75
C GLY A 51 -8.08 -7.72 1.65
N GLN A 52 -7.03 -7.43 2.42
CA GLN A 52 -6.26 -6.20 2.29
C GLN A 52 -5.16 -6.37 1.23
N VAL A 53 -4.91 -5.31 0.48
CA VAL A 53 -3.75 -5.28 -0.42
C VAL A 53 -2.50 -4.99 0.40
N ILE A 54 -1.54 -5.90 0.38
CA ILE A 54 -0.31 -5.81 1.17
C ILE A 54 0.88 -5.71 0.22
N PRO A 55 1.66 -4.61 0.29
CA PRO A 55 2.90 -4.51 -0.47
C PRO A 55 3.98 -5.39 0.17
N ALA A 56 4.72 -6.09 -0.65
CA ALA A 56 5.89 -6.85 -0.22
C ALA A 56 7.13 -6.36 -0.97
N GLU A 57 8.18 -6.08 -0.24
CA GLU A 57 9.50 -5.79 -0.81
C GLU A 57 10.33 -7.05 -0.75
N ILE A 58 10.67 -7.60 -1.92
CA ILE A 58 11.39 -8.85 -2.06
C ILE A 58 12.83 -8.55 -2.42
N THR A 59 13.76 -9.01 -1.57
CA THR A 59 15.19 -8.96 -1.84
C THR A 59 15.65 -10.30 -2.38
N ILE A 60 16.26 -10.30 -3.56
CA ILE A 60 16.74 -11.50 -4.24
C ILE A 60 18.27 -11.50 -4.18
N TYR A 61 18.81 -12.65 -3.80
CA TYR A 61 20.24 -12.86 -3.67
C TYR A 61 20.82 -13.61 -4.87
N GLU A 62 22.13 -13.55 -5.06
CA GLU A 62 22.84 -14.22 -6.18
C GLU A 62 22.64 -15.75 -6.19
N ASP A 63 22.39 -16.35 -5.03
CA ASP A 63 22.11 -17.79 -4.89
C ASP A 63 20.66 -18.18 -5.22
N ARG A 64 19.87 -17.24 -5.79
CA ARG A 64 18.43 -17.38 -6.06
C ARG A 64 17.55 -17.55 -4.82
N SER A 65 18.11 -17.40 -3.64
CA SER A 65 17.30 -17.27 -2.44
C SER A 65 16.66 -15.89 -2.37
N PHE A 66 15.58 -15.76 -1.61
CA PHE A 66 14.90 -14.50 -1.43
C PHE A 66 14.51 -14.28 0.03
N SER A 67 14.43 -13.03 0.41
CA SER A 67 13.77 -12.59 1.63
C SER A 67 12.75 -11.53 1.28
N PHE A 68 11.71 -11.37 2.10
CA PHE A 68 10.73 -10.35 1.85
C PHE A 68 10.25 -9.70 3.14
N ILE A 69 9.89 -8.44 3.03
CA ILE A 69 9.35 -7.62 4.12
C ILE A 69 7.95 -7.19 3.71
N LEU A 70 6.98 -7.38 4.61
CA LEU A 70 5.62 -6.91 4.42
C LEU A 70 5.51 -5.49 4.95
N LYS A 71 4.82 -4.63 4.20
CA LYS A 71 4.54 -3.25 4.57
C LYS A 71 3.05 -3.07 4.83
N GLN A 72 2.69 -1.92 5.38
CA GLN A 72 1.29 -1.57 5.58
C GLN A 72 0.56 -1.38 4.24
N PRO A 73 -0.76 -1.59 4.18
CA PRO A 73 -1.51 -1.41 2.94
C PRO A 73 -1.24 -0.05 2.28
N PRO A 74 -1.32 0.05 0.94
CA PRO A 74 -1.11 1.31 0.25
C PRO A 74 -2.06 2.39 0.74
N ALA A 75 -1.59 3.64 0.81
CA ALA A 75 -2.40 4.77 1.25
C ALA A 75 -3.70 4.90 0.44
N ALA A 76 -3.62 4.72 -0.88
CA ALA A 76 -4.79 4.75 -1.75
C ALA A 76 -5.83 3.69 -1.37
N PHE A 77 -5.40 2.48 -1.06
CA PHE A 77 -6.30 1.40 -0.63
C PHE A 77 -7.00 1.74 0.70
N LEU A 78 -6.25 2.24 1.68
CA LEU A 78 -6.81 2.64 2.98
C LEU A 78 -7.83 3.77 2.84
N ILE A 79 -7.54 4.75 1.98
CA ILE A 79 -8.45 5.86 1.70
C ILE A 79 -9.73 5.36 1.03
N LEU A 80 -9.64 4.52 0.02
CA LEU A 80 -10.79 3.94 -0.66
C LEU A 80 -11.66 3.10 0.27
N GLN A 81 -11.03 2.34 1.15
CA GLN A 81 -11.72 1.55 2.16
C GLN A 81 -12.55 2.44 3.13
N LYS A 82 -11.99 3.59 3.52
CA LYS A 82 -12.67 4.54 4.41
C LYS A 82 -13.91 5.17 3.77
N ILE A 83 -13.89 5.42 2.48
CA ILE A 83 -15.02 6.00 1.76
C ILE A 83 -15.95 4.95 1.13
N GLY A 84 -15.63 3.67 1.25
CA GLY A 84 -16.44 2.59 0.70
C GLY A 84 -16.43 2.50 -0.82
N LYS A 85 -15.35 2.94 -1.46
CA LYS A 85 -15.16 2.88 -2.91
C LYS A 85 -14.13 1.84 -3.28
N GLU A 86 -14.26 1.23 -4.44
CA GLU A 86 -13.31 0.23 -4.93
C GLU A 86 -12.19 0.84 -5.78
N LYS A 87 -12.47 1.97 -6.43
CA LYS A 87 -11.55 2.58 -7.39
C LYS A 87 -11.60 4.11 -7.33
N GLY A 88 -10.45 4.72 -7.56
CA GLY A 88 -10.33 6.17 -7.68
C GLY A 88 -10.81 6.70 -9.05
N SER A 89 -10.83 8.02 -9.19
CA SER A 89 -11.21 8.68 -10.45
C SER A 89 -10.14 8.49 -11.53
N GLY A 90 -10.59 8.26 -12.75
CA GLY A 90 -9.72 8.29 -13.94
C GLY A 90 -9.34 9.71 -14.37
N LYS A 91 -10.10 10.70 -13.93
CA LYS A 91 -9.87 12.13 -14.23
C LYS A 91 -10.04 12.98 -12.97
N PRO A 92 -9.11 12.86 -12.00
CA PRO A 92 -9.29 13.43 -10.66
C PRO A 92 -9.43 14.96 -10.63
N ASN A 93 -8.91 15.65 -11.64
CA ASN A 93 -9.03 17.11 -11.74
C ASN A 93 -10.42 17.57 -12.21
N LYS A 94 -11.13 16.73 -12.97
CA LYS A 94 -12.42 17.06 -13.57
C LYS A 94 -13.58 16.33 -12.89
N GLU A 95 -13.38 15.08 -12.54
CA GLU A 95 -14.41 14.21 -11.97
C GLU A 95 -14.06 13.83 -10.55
N LYS A 96 -14.82 14.33 -9.59
CA LYS A 96 -14.69 13.96 -8.18
C LYS A 96 -15.59 12.78 -7.89
N ILE A 97 -15.06 11.76 -7.19
CA ILE A 97 -15.79 10.55 -6.87
C ILE A 97 -16.42 10.56 -5.48
N GLY A 98 -16.03 11.50 -4.66
CA GLY A 98 -16.55 11.61 -3.29
C GLY A 98 -15.78 12.61 -2.46
N SER A 99 -16.03 12.58 -1.17
CA SER A 99 -15.32 13.40 -0.19
C SER A 99 -14.79 12.54 0.95
N ILE A 100 -13.76 13.01 1.63
CA ILE A 100 -13.20 12.38 2.82
C ILE A 100 -12.93 13.45 3.87
N LYS A 101 -13.22 13.13 5.12
CA LYS A 101 -13.01 14.03 6.26
C LYS A 101 -11.55 13.98 6.73
N MET A 102 -11.07 15.09 7.28
CA MET A 102 -9.72 15.15 7.85
C MET A 102 -9.51 14.14 8.98
N SER A 103 -10.53 13.88 9.79
CA SER A 103 -10.46 12.84 10.83
C SER A 103 -10.22 11.45 10.25
N GLN A 104 -10.86 11.13 9.14
CA GLN A 104 -10.66 9.86 8.41
C GLN A 104 -9.24 9.77 7.82
N LEU A 105 -8.75 10.87 7.25
CA LEU A 105 -7.37 10.95 6.76
C LEU A 105 -6.35 10.77 7.89
N LYS A 106 -6.63 11.31 9.07
CA LYS A 106 -5.79 11.15 10.26
C LYS A 106 -5.72 9.69 10.71
N GLU A 107 -6.82 8.97 10.67
CA GLU A 107 -6.85 7.52 10.96
C GLU A 107 -6.01 6.73 9.94
N VAL A 108 -6.15 7.04 8.65
CA VAL A 108 -5.33 6.44 7.59
C VAL A 108 -3.86 6.73 7.81
N ALA A 109 -3.52 7.97 8.15
CA ALA A 109 -2.15 8.37 8.45
C ALA A 109 -1.58 7.58 9.64
N LYS A 110 -2.34 7.40 10.72
CA LYS A 110 -1.93 6.58 11.88
C LYS A 110 -1.66 5.14 11.48
N ALA A 111 -2.50 4.53 10.66
CA ALA A 111 -2.31 3.17 10.18
C ALA A 111 -1.06 3.03 9.30
N LYS A 112 -0.70 4.08 8.58
CA LYS A 112 0.47 4.10 7.68
C LYS A 112 1.76 4.57 8.35
N MET A 113 1.70 5.15 9.54
CA MET A 113 2.86 5.70 10.26
C MET A 113 4.10 4.78 10.31
N PRO A 114 3.96 3.46 10.51
CA PRO A 114 5.13 2.58 10.53
C PRO A 114 5.97 2.58 9.25
N ASP A 115 5.36 2.89 8.11
CA ASP A 115 6.03 2.92 6.79
C ASP A 115 6.48 4.32 6.38
N LEU A 116 6.08 5.35 7.12
CA LEU A 116 6.39 6.74 6.80
C LEU A 116 7.70 7.16 7.44
N ASN A 117 8.34 8.14 6.84
CA ASN A 117 9.58 8.75 7.33
C ASN A 117 9.35 9.92 8.30
N THR A 118 8.13 10.11 8.77
CA THR A 118 7.75 11.14 9.73
C THR A 118 7.18 10.53 10.99
N THR A 119 7.38 11.19 12.11
CA THR A 119 6.76 10.87 13.41
C THR A 119 5.62 11.84 13.75
N ASP A 120 5.43 12.87 12.94
CA ASP A 120 4.38 13.87 13.13
C ASP A 120 3.10 13.43 12.42
N ILE A 121 2.01 13.27 13.20
CA ILE A 121 0.71 12.86 12.66
C ILE A 121 0.11 13.91 11.72
N ASP A 122 0.35 15.19 11.95
CA ASP A 122 -0.18 16.25 11.09
C ASP A 122 0.54 16.26 9.73
N ALA A 123 1.83 16.04 9.70
CA ALA A 123 2.59 15.87 8.47
C ALA A 123 2.12 14.63 7.70
N ALA A 124 1.92 13.50 8.38
CA ALA A 124 1.40 12.28 7.80
C ALA A 124 -0.02 12.48 7.22
N THR A 125 -0.88 13.19 7.93
CA THR A 125 -2.23 13.53 7.44
C THR A 125 -2.18 14.39 6.19
N SER A 126 -1.27 15.33 6.10
CA SER A 126 -1.06 16.17 4.90
C SER A 126 -0.64 15.32 3.69
N MET A 127 0.22 14.32 3.91
CA MET A 127 0.61 13.38 2.85
C MET A 127 -0.59 12.58 2.35
N MET A 128 -1.44 12.09 3.26
CA MET A 128 -2.66 11.37 2.88
C MET A 128 -3.66 12.28 2.15
N ALA A 129 -3.77 13.54 2.56
CA ALA A 129 -4.60 14.54 1.88
C ALA A 129 -4.17 14.75 0.43
N GLY A 130 -2.87 14.86 0.17
CA GLY A 130 -2.34 14.96 -1.19
C GLY A 130 -2.68 13.75 -2.05
N THR A 131 -2.56 12.54 -1.49
CA THR A 131 -2.95 11.30 -2.15
C THR A 131 -4.45 11.28 -2.46
N ALA A 132 -5.29 11.67 -1.52
CA ALA A 132 -6.73 11.70 -1.70
C ALA A 132 -7.15 12.67 -2.81
N LYS A 133 -6.55 13.85 -2.87
CA LYS A 133 -6.78 14.83 -3.95
C LYS A 133 -6.47 14.23 -5.34
N ASN A 134 -5.36 13.53 -5.46
CA ASN A 134 -4.98 12.87 -6.71
C ASN A 134 -5.88 11.70 -7.08
N MET A 135 -6.63 11.16 -6.14
CA MET A 135 -7.62 10.12 -6.38
C MET A 135 -8.99 10.67 -6.81
N GLY A 136 -9.17 11.97 -6.81
CA GLY A 136 -10.44 12.63 -7.14
C GLY A 136 -11.36 12.80 -5.94
N LEU A 137 -10.82 12.90 -4.74
CA LEU A 137 -11.59 13.15 -3.52
C LEU A 137 -11.52 14.62 -3.12
N THR A 138 -12.64 15.13 -2.61
CA THR A 138 -12.69 16.42 -1.95
C THR A 138 -12.42 16.22 -0.46
N ILE A 139 -11.62 17.08 0.14
CA ILE A 139 -11.26 16.99 1.55
C ILE A 139 -12.15 17.93 2.34
N GLU A 140 -12.88 17.37 3.31
CA GLU A 140 -13.71 18.12 4.24
C GLU A 140 -12.95 18.29 5.56
N ASP A 141 -12.82 19.54 6.01
CA ASP A 141 -12.17 19.85 7.28
C ASP A 141 -13.20 19.78 8.41
N ASP A 142 -13.13 18.70 9.19
CA ASP A 142 -13.97 18.50 10.38
C ASP A 142 -13.21 18.70 11.70
N LEU A 143 -11.93 19.10 11.62
CA LEU A 143 -11.07 19.33 12.78
C LEU A 143 -11.00 20.81 13.20
N GLY A 144 -11.89 21.65 12.68
CA GLY A 144 -11.93 23.08 12.95
C GLY A 144 -11.35 23.93 11.80
N ALA A 145 -12.10 24.95 11.43
CA ALA A 145 -11.92 25.78 10.23
C ALA A 145 -10.63 26.63 10.18
N LYS A 146 -9.55 26.17 10.72
CA LYS A 146 -8.31 26.95 10.73
C LYS A 146 -7.27 26.38 9.80
N LYS A 147 -7.57 26.23 8.53
CA LYS A 147 -6.57 26.30 7.46
C LYS A 147 -7.25 26.10 6.12
N ALA A 148 -7.96 27.11 5.67
CA ALA A 148 -8.06 27.37 4.27
C ALA A 148 -6.65 27.81 3.80
N ALA A 149 -5.95 26.93 3.16
CA ALA A 149 -4.79 27.28 2.33
C ALA A 149 -4.46 26.10 1.46
#